data_7db95e26660bfd18274947c3c6f9f47c
#
_entry.id   7db95e26660bfd18274947c3c6f9f47c
#
_cell.length_a   1.000
_cell.length_b   1.000
_cell.length_c   1.000
_cell.angle_alpha   90.00
_cell.angle_beta   90.00
_cell.angle_gamma   90.00
#
_symmetry.space_group_name_H-M   'P 1'
#
loop_
_entity.id
_entity.type
_entity.pdbx_description
1 polymer ?
#
loop_
_entity_poly.entity_id
_entity_poly.type
_entity_poly.pdbx_seq_one_letter_code
_entity_poly.pdbx_strand_id
1 'polypeptide(L)'
;PFDVTHIDAHSDLGIGYPGPGYVLNGVLPIRYDKRADAEKYRRLNELDEANYLLFALAFRWISSLENVRNPSSRPDIPKEILVPGKADSIQLSSFTAALSLGINGKEPVIPFNVYEDYNGFKAEEKYDFMSVAISPRYSPKEADVLLPVFEEYMTLV
;
A
#
# COMPACT_ATOMS: atom_id res chain seq x y z
N PRO A 1 12.43 6.01 -3.22
CA PRO A 1 11.40 5.00 -2.98
C PRO A 1 11.94 3.92 -2.06
N PHE A 2 11.03 3.22 -1.39
CA PHE A 2 11.32 2.19 -0.42
C PHE A 2 10.85 0.83 -0.91
N ASP A 3 11.55 -0.23 -0.55
CA ASP A 3 11.04 -1.58 -0.61
C ASP A 3 10.20 -1.81 0.64
N VAL A 4 8.95 -2.24 0.46
CA VAL A 4 7.96 -2.29 1.54
C VAL A 4 7.48 -3.72 1.72
N THR A 5 7.55 -4.20 2.96
CA THR A 5 6.84 -5.39 3.41
C THR A 5 5.67 -4.96 4.29
N HIS A 6 4.46 -5.25 3.84
CA HIS A 6 3.21 -4.96 4.52
C HIS A 6 2.61 -6.24 5.08
N ILE A 7 2.48 -6.32 6.39
CA ILE A 7 1.95 -7.49 7.10
C ILE A 7 0.60 -7.12 7.71
N ASP A 8 -0.48 -7.53 7.06
CA ASP A 8 -1.85 -7.24 7.48
C ASP A 8 -2.84 -8.26 6.90
N ALA A 9 -4.03 -8.36 7.49
CA ALA A 9 -5.14 -9.14 6.94
C ALA A 9 -5.72 -8.50 5.67
N HIS A 10 -5.52 -7.20 5.45
CA HIS A 10 -5.96 -6.43 4.29
C HIS A 10 -4.78 -6.01 3.42
N SER A 11 -5.06 -5.65 2.18
CA SER A 11 -4.00 -5.19 1.26
C SER A 11 -3.69 -3.69 1.40
N ASP A 12 -4.62 -2.91 1.94
CA ASP A 12 -4.60 -1.45 2.03
C ASP A 12 -4.33 -0.75 0.67
N LEU A 13 -4.78 -1.42 -0.39
CA LEU A 13 -4.68 -0.97 -1.78
C LEU A 13 -5.99 -0.42 -2.33
N GLY A 14 -6.96 -0.09 -1.44
CA GLY A 14 -8.16 0.66 -1.82
C GLY A 14 -9.34 -0.19 -2.25
N ILE A 15 -9.61 -1.31 -1.57
CA ILE A 15 -10.91 -1.97 -1.68
C ILE A 15 -11.92 -1.23 -0.80
N GLY A 16 -13.11 -1.03 -1.36
CA GLY A 16 -14.19 -0.33 -0.71
C GLY A 16 -14.41 1.07 -1.29
N TYR A 17 -15.06 1.94 -0.54
CA TYR A 17 -15.25 3.33 -0.92
C TYR A 17 -14.21 4.19 -0.17
N PRO A 18 -13.51 5.10 -0.87
CA PRO A 18 -13.70 5.52 -2.26
C PRO A 18 -13.09 4.58 -3.32
N GLY A 19 -12.43 3.48 -2.95
CA GLY A 19 -11.81 2.55 -3.88
C GLY A 19 -10.62 3.16 -4.65
N PRO A 20 -10.02 2.42 -5.61
CA PRO A 20 -8.87 2.90 -6.35
C PRO A 20 -9.20 4.03 -7.34
N GLY A 21 -10.46 4.21 -7.70
CA GLY A 21 -10.89 5.16 -8.74
C GLY A 21 -10.44 6.60 -8.48
N TYR A 22 -10.48 7.06 -7.24
CA TYR A 22 -10.03 8.41 -6.90
C TYR A 22 -8.53 8.58 -7.14
N VAL A 23 -7.71 7.63 -6.71
CA VAL A 23 -6.26 7.69 -6.93
C VAL A 23 -5.95 7.64 -8.42
N LEU A 24 -6.56 6.70 -9.15
CA LEU A 24 -6.29 6.51 -10.58
C LEU A 24 -6.74 7.70 -11.45
N ASN A 25 -7.86 8.35 -11.10
CA ASN A 25 -8.44 9.40 -11.94
C ASN A 25 -8.29 10.82 -11.36
N GLY A 26 -8.08 10.96 -10.06
CA GLY A 26 -7.92 12.24 -9.38
C GLY A 26 -6.47 12.58 -9.04
N VAL A 27 -5.68 11.60 -8.60
CA VAL A 27 -4.30 11.82 -8.15
C VAL A 27 -3.28 11.63 -9.29
N LEU A 28 -3.38 10.54 -10.05
CA LEU A 28 -2.41 10.26 -11.13
C LEU A 28 -2.30 11.33 -12.21
N PRO A 29 -3.36 12.05 -12.61
CA PRO A 29 -3.24 13.15 -13.56
C PRO A 29 -2.41 14.33 -13.05
N ILE A 30 -2.27 14.47 -11.72
CA ILE A 30 -1.41 15.51 -11.14
C ILE A 30 0.06 15.15 -11.40
N ARG A 31 0.87 16.14 -11.69
CA ARG A 31 2.33 15.98 -11.86
C ARG A 31 2.90 15.27 -10.64
N TYR A 32 3.73 14.24 -10.84
CA TYR A 32 4.14 13.32 -9.78
C TYR A 32 4.83 14.03 -8.59
N ASP A 33 5.61 15.10 -8.85
CA ASP A 33 6.29 15.90 -7.83
C ASP A 33 5.34 16.83 -7.04
N LYS A 34 4.06 16.86 -7.39
CA LYS A 34 2.99 17.64 -6.74
C LYS A 34 1.89 16.78 -6.11
N ARG A 35 2.00 15.46 -6.21
CA ARG A 35 0.98 14.52 -5.68
C ARG A 35 1.09 14.32 -4.18
N ALA A 36 2.30 14.35 -3.61
CA ALA A 36 2.61 13.92 -2.24
C ALA A 36 2.14 14.95 -1.19
N ASP A 37 0.83 15.11 -1.09
CA ASP A 37 0.16 15.96 -0.10
C ASP A 37 -0.86 15.12 0.69
N ALA A 38 -0.34 14.22 1.55
CA ALA A 38 -1.16 13.31 2.35
C ALA A 38 -2.15 14.06 3.24
N GLU A 39 -1.76 15.19 3.80
CA GLU A 39 -2.61 16.03 4.66
C GLU A 39 -3.83 16.56 3.91
N LYS A 40 -3.66 16.98 2.66
CA LYS A 40 -4.76 17.39 1.79
C LYS A 40 -5.76 16.26 1.58
N TYR A 41 -5.27 15.05 1.24
CA TYR A 41 -6.15 13.92 0.94
C TYR A 41 -6.86 13.39 2.19
N ARG A 42 -6.22 13.44 3.35
CA ARG A 42 -6.88 13.18 4.65
C ARG A 42 -8.02 14.14 4.92
N ARG A 43 -7.78 15.45 4.75
CA ARG A 43 -8.82 16.47 4.95
C ARG A 43 -10.00 16.31 4.00
N LEU A 44 -9.79 15.75 2.83
CA LEU A 44 -10.82 15.43 1.86
C LEU A 44 -11.53 14.10 2.13
N ASN A 45 -11.12 13.35 3.16
CA ASN A 45 -11.56 11.99 3.48
C ASN A 45 -11.35 10.99 2.31
N GLU A 46 -10.31 11.21 1.51
CA GLU A 46 -9.94 10.35 0.38
C GLU A 46 -8.79 9.40 0.70
N LEU A 47 -7.96 9.76 1.69
CA LEU A 47 -6.88 8.95 2.22
C LEU A 47 -7.25 8.43 3.60
N ASP A 48 -7.32 7.13 3.74
CA ASP A 48 -7.64 6.41 4.98
C ASP A 48 -6.76 5.17 5.20
N GLU A 49 -7.07 4.40 6.23
CA GLU A 49 -6.37 3.17 6.60
C GLU A 49 -6.48 2.05 5.56
N ALA A 50 -7.49 2.05 4.71
CA ALA A 50 -7.71 1.00 3.72
C ALA A 50 -7.06 1.27 2.37
N ASN A 51 -6.44 2.44 2.16
CA ASN A 51 -5.92 2.84 0.86
C ASN A 51 -4.56 3.56 0.88
N TYR A 52 -3.94 3.72 2.04
CA TYR A 52 -2.70 4.51 2.15
C TYR A 52 -1.55 3.95 1.31
N LEU A 53 -1.46 2.63 1.12
CA LEU A 53 -0.44 2.03 0.26
C LEU A 53 -0.66 2.39 -1.22
N LEU A 54 -1.91 2.48 -1.66
CA LEU A 54 -2.21 2.93 -3.01
C LEU A 54 -1.79 4.39 -3.24
N PHE A 55 -1.98 5.25 -2.25
CA PHE A 55 -1.47 6.62 -2.30
C PHE A 55 0.07 6.65 -2.32
N ALA A 56 0.73 5.83 -1.49
CA ALA A 56 2.18 5.74 -1.48
C ALA A 56 2.76 5.27 -2.83
N LEU A 57 2.09 4.33 -3.51
CA LEU A 57 2.40 3.94 -4.89
C LEU A 57 2.23 5.11 -5.86
N ALA A 58 1.11 5.84 -5.78
CA ALA A 58 0.85 7.00 -6.63
C ALA A 58 1.85 8.15 -6.39
N PHE A 59 2.38 8.28 -5.18
CA PHE A 59 3.44 9.23 -4.83
C PHE A 59 4.84 8.76 -5.28
N ARG A 60 4.94 7.55 -5.83
CA ARG A 60 6.20 6.90 -6.21
C ARG A 60 7.17 6.72 -5.03
N TRP A 61 6.62 6.48 -3.84
CA TRP A 61 7.42 6.21 -2.64
C TRP A 61 7.81 4.74 -2.52
N ILE A 62 7.12 3.83 -3.22
CA ILE A 62 7.33 2.39 -3.16
C ILE A 62 8.05 1.94 -4.44
N SER A 63 9.14 1.20 -4.29
CA SER A 63 9.91 0.55 -5.38
C SER A 63 9.59 -0.93 -5.54
N SER A 64 9.24 -1.61 -4.46
CA SER A 64 8.70 -2.97 -4.45
C SER A 64 7.75 -3.16 -3.27
N LEU A 65 6.76 -4.04 -3.41
CA LEU A 65 5.77 -4.30 -2.37
C LEU A 65 5.61 -5.81 -2.15
N GLU A 66 5.82 -6.23 -0.92
CA GLU A 66 5.40 -7.53 -0.42
C GLU A 66 4.17 -7.38 0.46
N ASN A 67 3.12 -8.13 0.18
CA ASN A 67 1.90 -8.16 0.98
C ASN A 67 1.79 -9.53 1.66
N VAL A 68 2.02 -9.55 2.96
CA VAL A 68 2.02 -10.77 3.79
C VAL A 68 0.71 -10.84 4.54
N ARG A 69 -0.08 -11.84 4.24
CA ARG A 69 -1.48 -11.95 4.65
C ARG A 69 -1.73 -13.04 5.68
N ASN A 70 -2.88 -12.95 6.30
CA ASN A 70 -3.42 -14.01 7.14
C ASN A 70 -4.16 -15.04 6.24
N PRO A 71 -4.06 -16.36 6.51
CA PRO A 71 -4.78 -17.39 5.73
C PRO A 71 -6.30 -17.21 5.66
N SER A 72 -6.89 -16.47 6.62
CA SER A 72 -8.32 -16.15 6.61
C SER A 72 -8.66 -14.83 5.87
N SER A 73 -7.68 -14.16 5.32
CA SER A 73 -7.87 -12.91 4.58
C SER A 73 -8.75 -13.12 3.35
N ARG A 74 -9.60 -12.14 3.05
CA ARG A 74 -10.41 -12.15 1.83
C ARG A 74 -9.63 -11.50 0.68
N PRO A 75 -9.85 -11.93 -0.57
CA PRO A 75 -9.29 -11.26 -1.73
C PRO A 75 -9.74 -9.79 -1.77
N ASP A 76 -8.79 -8.87 -1.75
CA ASP A 76 -9.05 -7.43 -1.69
C ASP A 76 -8.05 -6.59 -2.51
N ILE A 77 -7.31 -7.23 -3.40
CA ILE A 77 -6.38 -6.53 -4.31
C ILE A 77 -7.17 -6.07 -5.54
N PRO A 78 -7.22 -4.75 -5.81
CA PRO A 78 -7.91 -4.23 -6.99
C PRO A 78 -7.22 -4.69 -8.28
N LYS A 79 -7.98 -5.28 -9.18
CA LYS A 79 -7.43 -5.76 -10.46
C LYS A 79 -6.96 -4.63 -11.36
N GLU A 80 -7.51 -3.45 -11.18
CA GLU A 80 -7.24 -2.24 -11.96
C GLU A 80 -5.83 -1.70 -11.79
N ILE A 81 -5.15 -2.09 -10.70
CA ILE A 81 -3.77 -1.66 -10.44
C ILE A 81 -2.74 -2.70 -10.91
N LEU A 82 -3.16 -3.91 -11.24
CA LEU A 82 -2.26 -4.96 -11.70
C LEU A 82 -1.92 -4.78 -13.18
N VAL A 83 -0.69 -5.15 -13.54
CA VAL A 83 -0.30 -5.21 -14.94
C VAL A 83 -1.13 -6.32 -15.62
N PRO A 84 -1.80 -6.04 -16.75
CA PRO A 84 -2.60 -7.06 -17.43
C PRO A 84 -1.81 -8.34 -17.72
N GLY A 85 -2.35 -9.47 -17.25
CA GLY A 85 -1.72 -10.78 -17.40
C GLY A 85 -0.56 -11.08 -16.44
N LYS A 86 -0.28 -10.19 -15.45
CA LYS A 86 0.75 -10.38 -14.44
C LYS A 86 0.18 -10.11 -13.06
N ALA A 87 0.16 -11.14 -12.21
CA ALA A 87 -0.27 -11.00 -10.82
C ALA A 87 0.85 -10.48 -9.89
N ASP A 88 2.08 -10.51 -10.36
CA ASP A 88 3.31 -10.17 -9.63
C ASP A 88 3.81 -8.75 -9.89
N SER A 89 2.97 -7.90 -10.47
CA SER A 89 3.39 -6.56 -10.86
C SER A 89 2.24 -5.56 -10.78
N ILE A 90 2.49 -4.41 -10.16
CA ILE A 90 1.58 -3.28 -10.13
C ILE A 90 2.06 -2.21 -11.11
N GLN A 91 1.15 -1.65 -11.89
CA GLN A 91 1.37 -0.43 -12.64
C GLN A 91 0.11 0.43 -12.62
N LEU A 92 0.15 1.53 -11.91
CA LEU A 92 -0.99 2.44 -11.86
C LEU A 92 -1.21 3.09 -13.24
N SER A 93 -2.46 3.14 -13.67
CA SER A 93 -2.86 3.80 -14.90
C SER A 93 -4.16 4.55 -14.72
N SER A 94 -4.23 5.76 -15.24
CA SER A 94 -5.49 6.53 -15.26
C SER A 94 -6.33 6.14 -16.47
N PHE A 95 -7.64 6.06 -16.29
CA PHE A 95 -8.59 5.93 -17.42
C PHE A 95 -8.59 7.18 -18.33
N THR A 96 -8.09 8.31 -17.81
CA THR A 96 -7.87 9.54 -18.57
C THR A 96 -6.45 9.61 -19.15
N ALA A 97 -5.86 8.47 -19.47
CA ALA A 97 -4.45 8.27 -19.81
C ALA A 97 -3.89 9.21 -20.90
N ALA A 98 -4.71 9.64 -21.85
CA ALA A 98 -4.26 10.54 -22.92
C ALA A 98 -3.77 11.90 -22.39
N LEU A 99 -4.34 12.40 -21.29
CA LEU A 99 -3.94 13.66 -20.65
C LEU A 99 -2.73 13.48 -19.71
N SER A 100 -2.64 12.32 -19.04
CA SER A 100 -1.57 12.09 -18.06
C SER A 100 -0.24 11.66 -18.69
N LEU A 101 -0.26 10.99 -19.84
CA LEU A 101 0.96 10.55 -20.53
C LEU A 101 1.84 11.73 -20.99
N GLY A 102 1.23 12.87 -21.30
CA GLY A 102 1.99 14.08 -21.68
C GLY A 102 2.69 14.77 -20.51
N ILE A 103 2.21 14.55 -19.26
CA ILE A 103 2.71 15.25 -18.07
C ILE A 103 3.68 14.38 -17.26
N ASN A 104 3.34 13.11 -17.08
CA ASN A 104 4.02 12.23 -16.13
C ASN A 104 4.75 11.05 -16.80
N GLY A 105 4.53 10.80 -18.09
CA GLY A 105 4.93 9.55 -18.73
C GLY A 105 4.15 8.35 -18.18
N LYS A 106 4.66 7.14 -18.37
CA LYS A 106 4.12 5.94 -17.73
C LYS A 106 4.51 5.90 -16.24
N GLU A 107 3.58 5.48 -15.41
CA GLU A 107 3.91 5.13 -14.02
C GLU A 107 4.86 3.91 -14.01
N PRO A 108 5.74 3.82 -13.01
CA PRO A 108 6.67 2.68 -12.90
C PRO A 108 5.91 1.36 -12.73
N VAL A 109 6.51 0.29 -13.22
CA VAL A 109 6.10 -1.07 -12.87
C VAL A 109 6.77 -1.43 -11.56
N ILE A 110 5.98 -1.80 -10.57
CA ILE A 110 6.42 -2.15 -9.22
C ILE A 110 6.34 -3.67 -9.06
N PRO A 111 7.40 -4.37 -8.71
CA PRO A 111 7.35 -5.76 -8.28
C PRO A 111 6.37 -5.92 -7.11
N PHE A 112 5.52 -6.92 -7.18
CA PHE A 112 4.48 -7.15 -6.20
C PHE A 112 4.35 -8.64 -5.87
N ASN A 113 4.63 -9.01 -4.63
CA ASN A 113 4.48 -10.38 -4.15
C ASN A 113 3.39 -10.46 -3.10
N VAL A 114 2.54 -11.47 -3.20
CA VAL A 114 1.50 -11.75 -2.21
C VAL A 114 1.79 -13.09 -1.56
N TYR A 115 1.92 -13.08 -0.25
CA TYR A 115 2.02 -14.28 0.59
C TYR A 115 0.67 -14.46 1.28
N GLU A 116 -0.14 -15.40 0.79
CA GLU A 116 -1.50 -15.66 1.30
C GLU A 116 -1.50 -16.25 2.71
N ASP A 117 -0.34 -16.68 3.20
CA ASP A 117 -0.12 -17.20 4.54
C ASP A 117 1.19 -16.64 5.09
N TYR A 118 1.11 -15.93 6.21
CA TYR A 118 2.28 -15.39 6.92
C TYR A 118 3.29 -16.50 7.32
N ASN A 119 2.86 -17.75 7.49
CA ASN A 119 3.79 -18.87 7.76
C ASN A 119 4.72 -19.18 6.58
N GLY A 120 4.35 -18.80 5.37
CA GLY A 120 5.17 -18.95 4.17
C GLY A 120 6.16 -17.81 3.97
N PHE A 121 6.01 -16.72 4.70
CA PHE A 121 6.91 -15.58 4.63
C PHE A 121 8.09 -15.73 5.59
N LYS A 122 9.28 -15.45 5.11
CA LYS A 122 10.49 -15.34 5.95
C LYS A 122 11.22 -14.08 5.59
N ALA A 123 11.31 -13.16 6.55
CA ALA A 123 12.21 -12.04 6.44
C ALA A 123 13.65 -12.51 6.54
N GLU A 124 14.45 -12.31 5.49
CA GLU A 124 15.86 -12.69 5.47
C GLU A 124 16.77 -11.55 5.91
N GLU A 125 16.29 -10.31 5.84
CA GLU A 125 17.07 -9.10 6.07
C GLU A 125 16.49 -8.28 7.24
N LYS A 126 17.33 -7.39 7.77
CA LYS A 126 16.89 -6.39 8.73
C LYS A 126 16.20 -5.25 7.99
N TYR A 127 15.08 -4.79 8.53
CA TYR A 127 14.41 -3.59 8.05
C TYR A 127 15.05 -2.34 8.63
N ASP A 128 15.22 -1.32 7.80
CA ASP A 128 15.72 -0.02 8.25
C ASP A 128 14.68 0.72 9.10
N PHE A 129 13.40 0.55 8.76
CA PHE A 129 12.28 1.17 9.44
C PHE A 129 11.14 0.18 9.60
N MET A 130 10.43 0.27 10.72
CA MET A 130 9.19 -0.45 10.96
C MET A 130 8.14 0.51 11.52
N SER A 131 6.91 0.41 11.02
CA SER A 131 5.74 1.08 11.58
C SER A 131 4.77 0.03 12.09
N VAL A 132 4.31 0.19 13.32
CA VAL A 132 3.31 -0.69 13.92
C VAL A 132 2.03 0.10 14.13
N ALA A 133 0.95 -0.31 13.46
CA ALA A 133 -0.37 0.27 13.65
C ALA A 133 -1.18 -0.57 14.65
N ILE A 134 -1.70 0.09 15.67
CA ILE A 134 -2.66 -0.52 16.61
C ILE A 134 -4.05 -0.13 16.16
N SER A 135 -4.86 -1.13 15.79
CA SER A 135 -6.25 -0.92 15.36
C SER A 135 -7.23 -1.38 16.43
N PRO A 136 -7.63 -0.51 17.39
CA PRO A 136 -8.44 -0.92 18.55
C PRO A 136 -9.81 -1.52 18.19
N ARG A 137 -10.29 -1.26 16.96
CA ARG A 137 -11.56 -1.80 16.45
C ARG A 137 -11.43 -3.18 15.82
N TYR A 138 -10.22 -3.56 15.38
CA TYR A 138 -9.99 -4.75 14.56
C TYR A 138 -8.99 -5.72 15.20
N SER A 139 -8.06 -5.23 16.03
CA SER A 139 -7.12 -6.07 16.75
C SER A 139 -7.74 -6.58 18.04
N PRO A 140 -7.62 -7.86 18.37
CA PRO A 140 -8.01 -8.37 19.68
C PRO A 140 -7.11 -7.75 20.75
N LYS A 141 -7.66 -7.51 21.95
CA LYS A 141 -6.90 -6.94 23.07
C LYS A 141 -5.67 -7.77 23.45
N GLU A 142 -5.73 -9.06 23.20
CA GLU A 142 -4.62 -10.00 23.43
C GLU A 142 -3.40 -9.67 22.55
N ALA A 143 -3.59 -8.97 21.44
CA ALA A 143 -2.47 -8.51 20.58
C ALA A 143 -1.57 -7.46 21.26
N ASP A 144 -2.09 -6.75 22.28
CA ASP A 144 -1.32 -5.73 23.00
C ASP A 144 -0.10 -6.33 23.72
N VAL A 145 -0.11 -7.63 24.02
CA VAL A 145 1.04 -8.33 24.63
C VAL A 145 2.26 -8.38 23.70
N LEU A 146 2.06 -8.16 22.40
CA LEU A 146 3.15 -8.12 21.42
C LEU A 146 3.88 -6.79 21.40
N LEU A 147 3.30 -5.71 21.92
CA LEU A 147 3.91 -4.38 21.91
C LEU A 147 5.29 -4.35 22.59
N PRO A 148 5.47 -4.91 23.81
CA PRO A 148 6.78 -4.98 24.44
C PRO A 148 7.81 -5.79 23.63
N VAL A 149 7.35 -6.80 22.88
CA VAL A 149 8.23 -7.59 22.00
C VAL A 149 8.75 -6.72 20.86
N PHE A 150 7.91 -5.90 20.25
CA PHE A 150 8.37 -4.96 19.21
C PHE A 150 9.35 -3.94 19.78
N GLU A 151 9.07 -3.37 20.97
CA GLU A 151 9.95 -2.41 21.63
C GLU A 151 11.36 -2.99 21.91
N GLU A 152 11.48 -4.28 22.16
CA GLU A 152 12.78 -4.95 22.38
C GLU A 152 13.66 -4.94 21.11
N TYR A 153 13.05 -4.97 19.92
CA TYR A 153 13.75 -5.06 18.64
C TYR A 153 13.79 -3.75 17.84
N MET A 154 13.17 -2.69 18.36
CA MET A 154 13.07 -1.40 17.69
C MET A 154 13.77 -0.29 18.48
N THR A 155 14.37 0.63 17.76
CA THR A 155 14.71 1.95 18.31
C THR A 155 13.60 2.92 17.91
N LEU A 156 12.89 3.46 18.91
CA LEU A 156 11.87 4.47 18.66
C LEU A 156 12.53 5.78 18.19
N VAL A 157 11.99 6.39 17.15
CA VAL A 157 12.47 7.63 16.52
C VAL A 157 11.46 8.73 16.73
#